data_0fbe7859728ec96f13a1e3529852ca3f
#
_entry.id   0fbe7859728ec96f13a1e3529852ca3f
#
_cell.length_a   1.000
_cell.length_b   1.000
_cell.length_c   1.000
_cell.angle_alpha   90.00
_cell.angle_beta   90.00
_cell.angle_gamma   90.00
#
_symmetry.space_group_name_H-M   'P 1'
#
loop_
_entity.id
_entity.type
_entity.pdbx_description
1 polymer ?
#
loop_
_entity_poly.entity_id
_entity_poly.type
_entity_poly.pdbx_seq_one_letter_code
_entity_poly.pdbx_strand_id
1 'polypeptide(L)'
;MTNVLKVAESDVADPSLAGEGQRLIDWAAREMPVLRIIRERFARERPLEGLRLGACLHVTSETANLAITLKAGGAHVSLCASNPLSTQDPVAAALARQHGIPTYAVKGEDSASYYSHIQAVLDTHPQLTMDDGADLVAELHKGRRELLDEVIAGTEETTTGVIRLRAMAHDGALKFPIIAVNEALTKHLFDNRYGTGQSTIDGLIRATNVLLAGKTFVVCGYGWCGRGLASRANGLGAHVIVTEVDPTRALEAVMDGYRVMPLAEAAPSADIVITVTGDINVIDRSSIERFKDGAIIANSGHFNDEINLAAIDDLSVEVTAPRTFVQSHRLRDGRTIHVLAEGRLLNLAAAEGHPAAVMDMSFANQALCAEHIAKHHKDMALAVHDVPQEIDREVARLKLQAMGVSIDTLTEEQQKYLASWESGTT
;
A
#
# COMPACT_ATOMS: atom_id res chain seq x y z
N MET A 1 20.17 -35.76 -3.06
CA MET A 1 18.72 -35.94 -2.95
C MET A 1 18.18 -34.56 -2.61
N THR A 2 17.61 -33.89 -3.58
CA THR A 2 17.00 -32.56 -3.40
C THR A 2 15.77 -32.78 -2.52
N ASN A 3 15.78 -32.22 -1.30
CA ASN A 3 14.59 -32.16 -0.46
C ASN A 3 13.55 -31.30 -1.20
N VAL A 4 12.58 -31.93 -1.84
CA VAL A 4 11.41 -31.25 -2.37
C VAL A 4 10.60 -30.87 -1.13
N LEU A 5 10.70 -29.61 -0.72
CA LEU A 5 9.84 -29.03 0.31
C LEU A 5 8.39 -29.24 -0.16
N LYS A 6 7.60 -29.93 0.64
CA LYS A 6 6.18 -30.13 0.39
C LYS A 6 5.47 -28.81 0.72
N VAL A 7 5.37 -27.92 -0.27
CA VAL A 7 4.61 -26.67 -0.14
C VAL A 7 3.17 -27.05 0.15
N ALA A 8 2.57 -26.44 1.19
CA ALA A 8 1.16 -26.64 1.51
C ALA A 8 0.28 -26.22 0.31
N GLU A 9 -0.87 -26.86 0.18
CA GLU A 9 -1.86 -26.41 -0.80
C GLU A 9 -2.30 -24.98 -0.45
N SER A 10 -2.59 -24.17 -1.49
CA SER A 10 -3.12 -22.81 -1.31
C SER A 10 -4.37 -22.83 -0.44
N ASP A 11 -4.53 -21.80 0.39
CA ASP A 11 -5.76 -21.55 1.16
C ASP A 11 -6.46 -20.31 0.59
N VAL A 12 -7.57 -20.54 -0.10
CA VAL A 12 -8.39 -19.51 -0.79
C VAL A 12 -9.88 -19.82 -0.59
N ALA A 13 -10.70 -18.81 -0.49
CA ALA A 13 -12.11 -18.92 -0.12
C ALA A 13 -12.90 -19.88 -1.03
N ASP A 14 -12.80 -19.70 -2.35
CA ASP A 14 -13.49 -20.52 -3.33
C ASP A 14 -12.68 -20.69 -4.63
N PRO A 15 -12.02 -21.84 -4.82
CA PRO A 15 -11.24 -22.09 -6.04
C PRO A 15 -12.04 -22.04 -7.36
N SER A 16 -13.38 -22.15 -7.31
CA SER A 16 -14.24 -22.07 -8.50
C SER A 16 -14.30 -20.69 -9.12
N LEU A 17 -13.94 -19.65 -8.35
CA LEU A 17 -13.88 -18.25 -8.79
C LEU A 17 -12.69 -17.93 -9.71
N ALA A 18 -11.78 -18.88 -9.95
CA ALA A 18 -10.56 -18.65 -10.73
C ALA A 18 -10.80 -18.06 -12.12
N GLY A 19 -11.89 -18.44 -12.80
CA GLY A 19 -12.24 -17.87 -14.11
C GLY A 19 -12.66 -16.40 -14.05
N GLU A 20 -13.28 -15.97 -12.95
CA GLU A 20 -13.59 -14.57 -12.69
C GLU A 20 -12.31 -13.79 -12.36
N GLY A 21 -11.48 -14.33 -11.48
CA GLY A 21 -10.20 -13.73 -11.12
C GLY A 21 -9.29 -13.50 -12.32
N GLN A 22 -9.24 -14.45 -13.27
CA GLN A 22 -8.45 -14.27 -14.49
C GLN A 22 -8.94 -13.06 -15.30
N ARG A 23 -10.24 -12.84 -15.42
CA ARG A 23 -10.78 -11.67 -16.13
C ARG A 23 -10.38 -10.36 -15.45
N LEU A 24 -10.36 -10.31 -14.10
CA LEU A 24 -9.90 -9.14 -13.34
C LEU A 24 -8.40 -8.89 -13.56
N ILE A 25 -7.58 -9.95 -13.51
CA ILE A 25 -6.14 -9.87 -13.79
C ILE A 25 -5.87 -9.35 -15.20
N ASP A 26 -6.57 -9.89 -16.19
CA ASP A 26 -6.42 -9.47 -17.59
C ASP A 26 -6.88 -8.02 -17.81
N TRP A 27 -7.93 -7.59 -17.09
CA TRP A 27 -8.40 -6.21 -17.13
C TRP A 27 -7.34 -5.25 -16.58
N ALA A 28 -6.80 -5.52 -15.40
CA ALA A 28 -5.74 -4.71 -14.80
C ALA A 28 -4.48 -4.66 -15.67
N ALA A 29 -4.08 -5.79 -16.28
CA ALA A 29 -2.92 -5.89 -17.15
C ALA A 29 -2.93 -4.91 -18.33
N ARG A 30 -4.11 -4.46 -18.78
CA ARG A 30 -4.26 -3.48 -19.87
C ARG A 30 -3.68 -2.12 -19.51
N GLU A 31 -3.76 -1.74 -18.23
CA GLU A 31 -3.28 -0.47 -17.69
C GLU A 31 -1.89 -0.60 -17.05
N MET A 32 -1.23 -1.77 -17.18
CA MET A 32 0.09 -2.07 -16.61
C MET A 32 1.15 -2.36 -17.71
N PRO A 33 1.35 -1.41 -18.65
CA PRO A 33 2.25 -1.64 -19.78
C PRO A 33 3.73 -1.74 -19.39
N VAL A 34 4.17 -1.04 -18.34
CA VAL A 34 5.57 -1.10 -17.86
C VAL A 34 5.86 -2.48 -17.30
N LEU A 35 4.99 -2.97 -16.45
CA LEU A 35 5.14 -4.30 -15.86
C LEU A 35 5.08 -5.41 -16.95
N ARG A 36 4.27 -5.22 -18.00
CA ARG A 36 4.24 -6.11 -19.15
C ARG A 36 5.57 -6.14 -19.88
N ILE A 37 6.19 -4.99 -20.15
CA ILE A 37 7.52 -4.90 -20.79
C ILE A 37 8.57 -5.65 -19.93
N ILE A 38 8.54 -5.43 -18.61
CA ILE A 38 9.43 -6.12 -17.67
C ILE A 38 9.17 -7.62 -17.71
N ARG A 39 7.92 -8.08 -17.69
CA ARG A 39 7.55 -9.49 -17.75
C ARG A 39 8.06 -10.18 -19.03
N GLU A 40 7.94 -9.52 -20.18
CA GLU A 40 8.46 -10.04 -21.44
C GLU A 40 9.99 -10.17 -21.43
N ARG A 41 10.69 -9.22 -20.84
CA ARG A 41 12.15 -9.31 -20.61
C ARG A 41 12.48 -10.43 -19.61
N PHE A 42 11.81 -10.50 -18.48
CA PHE A 42 12.02 -11.49 -17.43
C PHE A 42 11.80 -12.93 -17.94
N ALA A 43 10.78 -13.14 -18.78
CA ALA A 43 10.52 -14.44 -19.38
C ALA A 43 11.68 -14.94 -20.28
N ARG A 44 12.42 -14.03 -20.92
CA ARG A 44 13.59 -14.36 -21.73
C ARG A 44 14.86 -14.53 -20.91
N GLU A 45 15.09 -13.63 -19.95
CA GLU A 45 16.37 -13.50 -19.25
C GLU A 45 16.40 -14.31 -17.93
N ARG A 46 15.24 -14.60 -17.37
CA ARG A 46 15.07 -15.33 -16.10
C ARG A 46 15.96 -14.82 -14.96
N PRO A 47 15.96 -13.53 -14.65
CA PRO A 47 16.88 -12.93 -13.68
C PRO A 47 16.68 -13.43 -12.23
N LEU A 48 15.56 -14.07 -11.92
CA LEU A 48 15.19 -14.59 -10.60
C LEU A 48 15.21 -16.11 -10.54
N GLU A 49 15.90 -16.78 -11.48
CA GLU A 49 15.90 -18.23 -11.62
C GLU A 49 16.23 -18.95 -10.31
N GLY A 50 15.29 -19.77 -9.84
CA GLY A 50 15.45 -20.60 -8.67
C GLY A 50 15.34 -19.90 -7.32
N LEU A 51 15.16 -18.57 -7.28
CA LEU A 51 14.93 -17.85 -6.03
C LEU A 51 13.53 -18.14 -5.47
N ARG A 52 13.44 -18.43 -4.17
CA ARG A 52 12.18 -18.50 -3.43
C ARG A 52 11.83 -17.12 -2.92
N LEU A 53 10.66 -16.63 -3.33
CA LEU A 53 10.16 -15.32 -2.97
C LEU A 53 8.86 -15.45 -2.16
N GLY A 54 8.90 -14.99 -0.91
CA GLY A 54 7.74 -14.89 -0.05
C GLY A 54 7.17 -13.48 -0.08
N ALA A 55 5.93 -13.34 -0.49
CA ALA A 55 5.25 -12.05 -0.57
C ALA A 55 4.10 -11.95 0.45
N CYS A 56 4.02 -10.82 1.15
CA CYS A 56 2.90 -10.42 1.99
C CYS A 56 2.40 -9.08 1.47
N LEU A 57 1.42 -9.13 0.55
CA LEU A 57 0.90 -7.98 -0.19
C LEU A 57 -0.62 -8.03 -0.23
N HIS A 58 -1.27 -6.90 -0.49
CA HIS A 58 -2.71 -6.91 -0.80
C HIS A 58 -2.99 -7.80 -2.01
N VAL A 59 -3.91 -8.77 -1.91
CA VAL A 59 -4.18 -9.74 -3.00
C VAL A 59 -5.20 -9.16 -3.96
N THR A 60 -4.73 -8.31 -4.86
CA THR A 60 -5.53 -7.63 -5.89
C THR A 60 -5.12 -8.09 -7.30
N SER A 61 -5.88 -7.68 -8.31
CA SER A 61 -5.59 -7.96 -9.71
C SER A 61 -4.24 -7.38 -10.17
N GLU A 62 -3.81 -6.28 -9.58
CA GLU A 62 -2.51 -5.64 -9.83
C GLU A 62 -1.37 -6.47 -9.22
N THR A 63 -1.51 -6.89 -7.96
CA THR A 63 -0.54 -7.77 -7.29
C THR A 63 -0.38 -9.10 -8.00
N ALA A 64 -1.48 -9.63 -8.56
CA ALA A 64 -1.40 -10.85 -9.38
C ALA A 64 -0.51 -10.64 -10.61
N ASN A 65 -0.61 -9.51 -11.29
CA ASN A 65 0.27 -9.18 -12.42
C ASN A 65 1.75 -9.09 -12.00
N LEU A 66 2.06 -8.57 -10.80
CA LEU A 66 3.41 -8.59 -10.23
C LEU A 66 3.88 -10.04 -9.99
N ALA A 67 3.08 -10.84 -9.27
CA ALA A 67 3.43 -12.23 -8.94
C ALA A 67 3.69 -13.08 -10.20
N ILE A 68 2.85 -12.91 -11.24
CA ILE A 68 3.03 -13.55 -12.55
C ILE A 68 4.34 -13.07 -13.23
N THR A 69 4.68 -11.79 -13.09
CA THR A 69 5.92 -11.22 -13.65
C THR A 69 7.16 -11.79 -12.96
N LEU A 70 7.15 -11.88 -11.64
CA LEU A 70 8.24 -12.46 -10.85
C LEU A 70 8.42 -13.95 -11.17
N LYS A 71 7.31 -14.70 -11.28
CA LYS A 71 7.33 -16.10 -11.72
C LYS A 71 7.88 -16.26 -13.14
N ALA A 72 7.50 -15.40 -14.07
CA ALA A 72 8.07 -15.40 -15.43
C ALA A 72 9.59 -15.18 -15.39
N GLY A 73 10.09 -14.39 -14.45
CA GLY A 73 11.52 -14.20 -14.18
C GLY A 73 12.24 -15.40 -13.56
N GLY A 74 11.54 -16.48 -13.27
CA GLY A 74 12.10 -17.73 -12.72
C GLY A 74 11.97 -17.88 -11.20
N ALA A 75 11.34 -16.94 -10.50
CA ALA A 75 11.11 -17.07 -9.07
C ALA A 75 10.06 -18.12 -8.72
N HIS A 76 10.26 -18.81 -7.59
CA HIS A 76 9.24 -19.57 -6.91
C HIS A 76 8.51 -18.64 -5.94
N VAL A 77 7.38 -18.09 -6.37
CA VAL A 77 6.60 -17.10 -5.62
C VAL A 77 5.55 -17.79 -4.75
N SER A 78 5.45 -17.38 -3.48
CA SER A 78 4.33 -17.66 -2.58
C SER A 78 3.77 -16.36 -2.01
N LEU A 79 2.46 -16.25 -1.82
CA LEU A 79 1.78 -15.00 -1.50
C LEU A 79 0.77 -15.18 -0.37
N CYS A 80 0.77 -14.28 0.62
CA CYS A 80 -0.33 -14.08 1.56
C CYS A 80 -0.79 -12.62 1.54
N ALA A 81 -1.97 -12.36 2.14
CA ALA A 81 -2.48 -11.01 2.25
C ALA A 81 -1.71 -10.21 3.32
N SER A 82 -1.56 -8.90 3.10
CA SER A 82 -1.01 -7.95 4.09
C SER A 82 -2.09 -7.25 4.93
N ASN A 83 -3.36 -7.55 4.71
CA ASN A 83 -4.49 -7.07 5.50
C ASN A 83 -5.69 -8.02 5.34
N PRO A 84 -6.40 -8.38 6.43
CA PRO A 84 -7.53 -9.31 6.38
C PRO A 84 -8.68 -8.91 5.44
N LEU A 85 -8.87 -7.63 5.15
CA LEU A 85 -9.95 -7.16 4.27
C LEU A 85 -9.53 -6.87 2.83
N SER A 86 -8.24 -7.03 2.49
CA SER A 86 -7.68 -6.58 1.22
C SER A 86 -7.53 -7.67 0.16
N THR A 87 -8.15 -8.83 0.34
CA THR A 87 -8.13 -9.93 -0.62
C THR A 87 -9.30 -9.83 -1.60
N GLN A 88 -9.01 -9.95 -2.89
CA GLN A 88 -9.99 -10.24 -3.93
C GLN A 88 -10.03 -11.76 -4.12
N ASP A 89 -11.01 -12.45 -3.51
CA ASP A 89 -11.09 -13.93 -3.52
C ASP A 89 -11.03 -14.55 -4.92
N PRO A 90 -11.65 -13.97 -5.98
CA PRO A 90 -11.49 -14.49 -7.33
C PRO A 90 -10.03 -14.43 -7.81
N VAL A 91 -9.29 -13.38 -7.46
CA VAL A 91 -7.87 -13.21 -7.85
C VAL A 91 -7.00 -14.23 -7.12
N ALA A 92 -7.20 -14.43 -5.81
CA ALA A 92 -6.52 -15.46 -5.04
C ALA A 92 -6.74 -16.85 -5.66
N ALA A 93 -7.99 -17.17 -6.02
CA ALA A 93 -8.34 -18.41 -6.70
C ALA A 93 -7.63 -18.57 -8.06
N ALA A 94 -7.53 -17.50 -8.87
CA ALA A 94 -6.85 -17.54 -10.16
C ALA A 94 -5.35 -17.77 -10.03
N LEU A 95 -4.69 -17.07 -9.08
CA LEU A 95 -3.27 -17.26 -8.78
C LEU A 95 -2.96 -18.72 -8.41
N ALA A 96 -3.75 -19.29 -7.50
CA ALA A 96 -3.58 -20.67 -7.05
C ALA A 96 -3.82 -21.69 -8.17
N ARG A 97 -4.95 -21.57 -8.92
CA ARG A 97 -5.42 -22.59 -9.84
C ARG A 97 -4.89 -22.47 -11.25
N GLN A 98 -4.76 -21.24 -11.78
CA GLN A 98 -4.39 -21.03 -13.18
C GLN A 98 -2.92 -20.69 -13.33
N HIS A 99 -2.36 -19.94 -12.36
CA HIS A 99 -0.95 -19.55 -12.40
C HIS A 99 -0.03 -20.47 -11.58
N GLY A 100 -0.58 -21.36 -10.74
CA GLY A 100 0.21 -22.26 -9.89
C GLY A 100 1.16 -21.46 -8.98
N ILE A 101 0.67 -20.38 -8.42
CA ILE A 101 1.33 -19.57 -7.40
C ILE A 101 0.65 -19.87 -6.07
N PRO A 102 1.33 -20.53 -5.11
CA PRO A 102 0.78 -20.76 -3.78
C PRO A 102 0.28 -19.45 -3.17
N THR A 103 -1.02 -19.41 -2.85
CA THR A 103 -1.69 -18.23 -2.34
C THR A 103 -2.49 -18.58 -1.09
N TYR A 104 -2.27 -17.83 -0.02
CA TYR A 104 -2.89 -17.99 1.28
C TYR A 104 -3.57 -16.70 1.67
N ALA A 105 -4.85 -16.54 1.27
CA ALA A 105 -5.58 -15.29 1.47
C ALA A 105 -7.08 -15.50 1.29
N VAL A 106 -7.86 -15.01 2.26
CA VAL A 106 -9.33 -15.04 2.26
C VAL A 106 -9.85 -13.67 2.71
N LYS A 107 -10.78 -13.08 1.97
CA LYS A 107 -11.37 -11.80 2.36
C LYS A 107 -12.18 -11.94 3.66
N GLY A 108 -11.87 -11.13 4.64
CA GLY A 108 -12.56 -11.14 5.94
C GLY A 108 -12.02 -12.19 6.90
N GLU A 109 -10.83 -12.74 6.65
CA GLU A 109 -10.16 -13.64 7.58
C GLU A 109 -9.92 -13.01 8.95
N ASP A 110 -9.92 -13.82 10.00
CA ASP A 110 -9.59 -13.36 11.34
C ASP A 110 -8.07 -13.27 11.56
N SER A 111 -7.65 -12.68 12.68
CA SER A 111 -6.23 -12.51 12.98
C SER A 111 -5.47 -13.83 13.08
N ALA A 112 -6.10 -14.91 13.54
CA ALA A 112 -5.44 -16.21 13.67
C ALA A 112 -5.16 -16.80 12.29
N SER A 113 -6.13 -16.75 11.38
CA SER A 113 -5.99 -17.17 9.97
C SER A 113 -4.96 -16.31 9.24
N TYR A 114 -5.01 -14.98 9.42
CA TYR A 114 -4.04 -14.05 8.83
C TYR A 114 -2.58 -14.42 9.19
N TYR A 115 -2.28 -14.61 10.48
CA TYR A 115 -0.93 -15.00 10.88
C TYR A 115 -0.57 -16.44 10.47
N SER A 116 -1.55 -17.36 10.39
CA SER A 116 -1.35 -18.69 9.84
C SER A 116 -0.94 -18.64 8.37
N HIS A 117 -1.52 -17.72 7.58
CA HIS A 117 -1.16 -17.53 6.17
C HIS A 117 0.26 -16.96 6.01
N ILE A 118 0.69 -16.04 6.88
CA ILE A 118 2.08 -15.59 6.93
C ILE A 118 3.02 -16.76 7.23
N GLN A 119 2.68 -17.64 8.20
CA GLN A 119 3.48 -18.82 8.50
C GLN A 119 3.55 -19.77 7.31
N ALA A 120 2.45 -19.96 6.55
CA ALA A 120 2.45 -20.79 5.35
C ALA A 120 3.41 -20.26 4.26
N VAL A 121 3.52 -18.93 4.10
CA VAL A 121 4.53 -18.31 3.24
C VAL A 121 5.94 -18.54 3.78
N LEU A 122 6.17 -18.39 5.08
CA LEU A 122 7.48 -18.67 5.71
C LEU A 122 7.90 -20.13 5.59
N ASP A 123 6.95 -21.07 5.59
CA ASP A 123 7.21 -22.51 5.37
C ASP A 123 7.72 -22.83 3.96
N THR A 124 7.63 -21.88 3.01
CA THR A 124 8.28 -22.00 1.70
C THR A 124 9.78 -21.69 1.75
N HIS A 125 10.32 -21.31 2.91
CA HIS A 125 11.72 -20.93 3.10
C HIS A 125 12.15 -19.80 2.15
N PRO A 126 11.54 -18.61 2.20
CA PRO A 126 11.85 -17.52 1.27
C PRO A 126 13.29 -17.04 1.42
N GLN A 127 13.93 -16.81 0.28
CA GLN A 127 15.24 -16.16 0.18
C GLN A 127 15.11 -14.66 -0.07
N LEU A 128 13.99 -14.23 -0.64
CA LEU A 128 13.65 -12.85 -0.83
C LEU A 128 12.26 -12.61 -0.23
N THR A 129 12.13 -11.58 0.61
CA THR A 129 10.84 -11.12 1.13
C THR A 129 10.34 -9.91 0.34
N MET A 130 9.03 -9.83 0.12
CA MET A 130 8.36 -8.67 -0.46
C MET A 130 7.17 -8.35 0.43
N ASP A 131 7.24 -7.26 1.17
CA ASP A 131 6.31 -6.97 2.26
C ASP A 131 5.58 -5.63 2.04
N ASP A 132 4.41 -5.53 2.62
CA ASP A 132 3.59 -4.32 2.63
C ASP A 132 3.05 -4.12 4.06
N GLY A 133 3.84 -3.40 4.87
CA GLY A 133 3.59 -3.16 6.29
C GLY A 133 4.53 -3.89 7.24
N ALA A 134 5.50 -4.66 6.73
CA ALA A 134 6.54 -5.35 7.47
C ALA A 134 6.03 -6.44 8.43
N ASP A 135 4.87 -7.06 8.20
CA ASP A 135 4.38 -8.15 9.07
C ASP A 135 5.08 -9.46 8.80
N LEU A 136 5.35 -9.80 7.53
CA LEU A 136 6.13 -10.98 7.15
C LEU A 136 7.56 -10.90 7.74
N VAL A 137 8.21 -9.75 7.59
CA VAL A 137 9.55 -9.52 8.14
C VAL A 137 9.53 -9.55 9.67
N ALA A 138 8.51 -8.97 10.32
CA ALA A 138 8.37 -9.00 11.77
C ALA A 138 8.19 -10.42 12.31
N GLU A 139 7.32 -11.23 11.68
CA GLU A 139 7.12 -12.64 12.06
C GLU A 139 8.38 -13.48 11.86
N LEU A 140 9.12 -13.25 10.79
CA LEU A 140 10.40 -13.90 10.54
C LEU A 140 11.40 -13.62 11.69
N HIS A 141 11.48 -12.39 12.16
CA HIS A 141 12.41 -11.99 13.23
C HIS A 141 11.94 -12.41 14.63
N LYS A 142 10.63 -12.54 14.87
CA LYS A 142 10.07 -12.94 16.17
C LYS A 142 9.97 -14.46 16.34
N GLY A 143 9.34 -15.12 15.37
CA GLY A 143 8.89 -16.49 15.47
C GLY A 143 9.65 -17.52 14.64
N ARG A 144 10.37 -17.09 13.57
CA ARG A 144 11.00 -17.99 12.60
C ARG A 144 12.47 -17.66 12.37
N ARG A 145 13.19 -17.42 13.47
CA ARG A 145 14.60 -17.00 13.43
C ARG A 145 15.53 -17.98 12.74
N GLU A 146 15.17 -19.24 12.70
CA GLU A 146 15.91 -20.31 11.99
C GLU A 146 15.98 -20.07 10.48
N LEU A 147 15.06 -19.26 9.92
CA LEU A 147 15.03 -18.95 8.49
C LEU A 147 15.83 -17.69 8.13
N LEU A 148 16.27 -16.89 9.12
CA LEU A 148 16.95 -15.61 8.88
C LEU A 148 18.21 -15.75 8.04
N ASP A 149 18.95 -16.86 8.20
CA ASP A 149 20.19 -17.11 7.46
C ASP A 149 19.93 -17.50 5.98
N GLU A 150 18.68 -17.85 5.63
CA GLU A 150 18.29 -18.17 4.25
C GLU A 150 17.89 -16.90 3.48
N VAL A 151 17.46 -15.84 4.16
CA VAL A 151 16.99 -14.59 3.53
C VAL A 151 18.16 -13.72 3.12
N ILE A 152 18.26 -13.43 1.83
CA ILE A 152 19.35 -12.60 1.28
C ILE A 152 19.04 -11.09 1.33
N ALA A 153 17.76 -10.72 1.17
CA ALA A 153 17.27 -9.33 1.27
C ALA A 153 15.73 -9.31 1.19
N GLY A 154 15.16 -8.13 1.36
CA GLY A 154 13.73 -7.88 1.15
C GLY A 154 13.41 -6.54 0.49
N THR A 155 12.14 -6.36 0.15
CA THR A 155 11.57 -5.08 -0.30
C THR A 155 10.37 -4.72 0.56
N GLU A 156 10.08 -3.40 0.68
CA GLU A 156 8.94 -2.89 1.43
C GLU A 156 8.16 -1.88 0.59
N GLU A 157 6.85 -2.09 0.50
CA GLU A 157 5.93 -1.32 -0.36
C GLU A 157 5.43 -0.04 0.30
N THR A 158 5.27 -0.02 1.64
CA THR A 158 4.49 1.04 2.28
C THR A 158 5.27 1.84 3.33
N THR A 159 4.87 3.10 3.53
CA THR A 159 5.47 4.03 4.50
C THR A 159 5.52 3.45 5.91
N THR A 160 4.43 2.83 6.38
CA THR A 160 4.35 2.25 7.74
C THR A 160 5.37 1.12 7.92
N GLY A 161 5.52 0.24 6.92
CA GLY A 161 6.51 -0.82 6.95
C GLY A 161 7.94 -0.26 6.93
N VAL A 162 8.23 0.74 6.09
CA VAL A 162 9.55 1.40 6.06
C VAL A 162 9.91 2.00 7.42
N ILE A 163 8.96 2.65 8.11
CA ILE A 163 9.18 3.20 9.45
C ILE A 163 9.53 2.08 10.44
N ARG A 164 8.77 0.98 10.45
CA ARG A 164 9.03 -0.19 11.30
C ARG A 164 10.40 -0.81 11.04
N LEU A 165 10.76 -0.98 9.76
CA LEU A 165 12.04 -1.56 9.36
C LEU A 165 13.23 -0.66 9.69
N ARG A 166 13.09 0.67 9.55
CA ARG A 166 14.10 1.63 9.99
C ARG A 166 14.28 1.59 11.51
N ALA A 167 13.21 1.46 12.29
CA ALA A 167 13.28 1.27 13.73
C ALA A 167 14.00 -0.04 14.08
N MET A 168 13.68 -1.17 13.40
CA MET A 168 14.39 -2.44 13.57
C MET A 168 15.88 -2.34 13.23
N ALA A 169 16.24 -1.58 12.18
CA ALA A 169 17.64 -1.34 11.82
C ALA A 169 18.38 -0.52 12.86
N HIS A 170 17.73 0.55 13.37
CA HIS A 170 18.29 1.40 14.43
C HIS A 170 18.57 0.62 15.71
N ASP A 171 17.66 -0.29 16.08
CA ASP A 171 17.77 -1.12 17.28
C ASP A 171 18.69 -2.35 17.08
N GLY A 172 19.30 -2.53 15.89
CA GLY A 172 20.16 -3.67 15.55
C GLY A 172 19.40 -5.01 15.48
N ALA A 173 18.06 -4.95 15.39
CA ALA A 173 17.20 -6.12 15.29
C ALA A 173 17.12 -6.67 13.86
N LEU A 174 17.18 -5.82 12.84
CA LEU A 174 17.14 -6.22 11.43
C LEU A 174 18.32 -7.12 11.08
N LYS A 175 18.11 -8.23 10.34
CA LYS A 175 19.14 -9.26 10.06
C LYS A 175 19.48 -9.41 8.58
N PHE A 176 18.80 -8.72 7.69
CA PHE A 176 19.08 -8.70 6.26
C PHE A 176 18.72 -7.33 5.67
N PRO A 177 19.33 -6.92 4.53
CA PRO A 177 19.05 -5.64 3.92
C PRO A 177 17.63 -5.57 3.34
N ILE A 178 17.04 -4.37 3.35
CA ILE A 178 15.73 -4.07 2.76
C ILE A 178 15.86 -2.94 1.76
N ILE A 179 15.20 -3.02 0.62
CA ILE A 179 14.99 -1.88 -0.27
C ILE A 179 13.60 -1.29 -0.02
N ALA A 180 13.54 -0.03 0.38
CA ALA A 180 12.31 0.72 0.62
C ALA A 180 11.72 1.19 -0.72
N VAL A 181 10.91 0.35 -1.36
CA VAL A 181 10.28 0.68 -2.65
C VAL A 181 9.34 1.88 -2.51
N ASN A 182 8.72 2.06 -1.34
CA ASN A 182 7.91 3.24 -1.04
C ASN A 182 8.65 4.57 -1.27
N GLU A 183 9.99 4.59 -1.14
CA GLU A 183 10.79 5.82 -1.26
C GLU A 183 11.16 6.16 -2.71
N ALA A 184 10.88 5.29 -3.70
CA ALA A 184 11.04 5.64 -5.11
C ALA A 184 10.11 6.82 -5.49
N LEU A 185 10.60 7.77 -6.27
CA LEU A 185 9.80 8.90 -6.76
C LEU A 185 8.64 8.41 -7.63
N THR A 186 8.88 7.43 -8.49
CA THR A 186 7.84 6.83 -9.32
C THR A 186 6.83 5.99 -8.54
N LYS A 187 7.09 5.70 -7.25
CA LYS A 187 6.13 5.08 -6.34
C LYS A 187 5.33 6.16 -5.60
N HIS A 188 5.92 6.89 -4.67
CA HIS A 188 5.13 7.70 -3.73
C HIS A 188 4.51 8.96 -4.35
N LEU A 189 5.11 9.55 -5.39
CA LEU A 189 4.50 10.68 -6.08
C LEU A 189 3.22 10.29 -6.84
N PHE A 190 3.04 9.02 -7.17
CA PHE A 190 1.93 8.53 -7.98
C PHE A 190 0.99 7.63 -7.20
N ASP A 191 1.47 6.53 -6.65
CA ASP A 191 0.71 5.56 -5.86
C ASP A 191 0.12 6.23 -4.60
N ASN A 192 0.96 6.69 -3.68
CA ASN A 192 0.49 7.28 -2.43
C ASN A 192 -0.36 8.54 -2.68
N ARG A 193 -0.03 9.35 -3.69
CA ARG A 193 -0.75 10.58 -3.97
C ARG A 193 -2.02 10.34 -4.78
N TYR A 194 -1.89 9.81 -5.99
CA TYR A 194 -3.03 9.66 -6.90
C TYR A 194 -3.82 8.38 -6.62
N GLY A 195 -3.13 7.29 -6.31
CA GLY A 195 -3.74 6.01 -5.97
C GLY A 195 -4.60 6.10 -4.72
N THR A 196 -4.01 6.49 -3.58
CA THR A 196 -4.74 6.65 -2.31
C THR A 196 -5.84 7.70 -2.42
N GLY A 197 -5.55 8.84 -3.06
CA GLY A 197 -6.55 9.91 -3.20
C GLY A 197 -7.80 9.47 -3.93
N GLN A 198 -7.66 8.75 -5.06
CA GLN A 198 -8.80 8.25 -5.82
C GLN A 198 -9.49 7.09 -5.12
N SER A 199 -8.75 6.08 -4.68
CA SER A 199 -9.33 4.86 -4.12
C SER A 199 -10.03 5.08 -2.79
N THR A 200 -9.55 6.02 -1.96
CA THR A 200 -10.23 6.40 -0.70
C THR A 200 -11.59 7.04 -0.97
N ILE A 201 -11.67 7.96 -1.94
CA ILE A 201 -12.94 8.56 -2.36
C ILE A 201 -13.88 7.51 -2.97
N ASP A 202 -13.36 6.59 -3.77
CA ASP A 202 -14.15 5.48 -4.33
C ASP A 202 -14.74 4.62 -3.20
N GLY A 203 -13.93 4.21 -2.23
CA GLY A 203 -14.38 3.45 -1.06
C GLY A 203 -15.44 4.18 -0.25
N LEU A 204 -15.26 5.48 -0.01
CA LEU A 204 -16.23 6.32 0.69
C LEU A 204 -17.57 6.36 -0.05
N ILE A 205 -17.55 6.59 -1.36
CA ILE A 205 -18.77 6.69 -2.17
C ILE A 205 -19.46 5.33 -2.25
N ARG A 206 -18.74 4.25 -2.49
CA ARG A 206 -19.32 2.88 -2.54
C ARG A 206 -19.97 2.49 -1.21
N ALA A 207 -19.31 2.75 -0.08
CA ALA A 207 -19.84 2.42 1.23
C ALA A 207 -21.08 3.24 1.59
N THR A 208 -21.11 4.53 1.27
CA THR A 208 -22.11 5.47 1.82
C THR A 208 -23.06 6.05 0.78
N ASN A 209 -22.65 6.18 -0.48
CA ASN A 209 -23.33 6.96 -1.52
C ASN A 209 -23.57 8.43 -1.12
N VAL A 210 -22.68 9.01 -0.28
CA VAL A 210 -22.80 10.40 0.20
C VAL A 210 -22.43 11.40 -0.91
N LEU A 211 -23.17 12.49 -1.02
CA LEU A 211 -22.76 13.62 -1.86
C LEU A 211 -21.65 14.42 -1.16
N LEU A 212 -20.50 14.56 -1.79
CA LEU A 212 -19.36 15.28 -1.22
C LEU A 212 -19.45 16.79 -1.36
N ALA A 213 -20.11 17.28 -2.42
CA ALA A 213 -20.25 18.72 -2.66
C ALA A 213 -20.92 19.41 -1.47
N GLY A 214 -20.27 20.48 -0.98
CA GLY A 214 -20.72 21.27 0.16
C GLY A 214 -20.47 20.65 1.54
N LYS A 215 -19.88 19.44 1.60
CA LYS A 215 -19.51 18.79 2.86
C LYS A 215 -18.21 19.34 3.42
N THR A 216 -18.13 19.48 4.74
CA THR A 216 -16.85 19.72 5.44
C THR A 216 -16.10 18.39 5.54
N PHE A 217 -15.00 18.28 4.83
CA PHE A 217 -14.18 17.09 4.71
C PHE A 217 -12.84 17.31 5.41
N VAL A 218 -12.59 16.59 6.51
CA VAL A 218 -11.35 16.69 7.27
C VAL A 218 -10.40 15.58 6.87
N VAL A 219 -9.19 15.96 6.46
CA VAL A 219 -8.09 15.05 6.16
C VAL A 219 -7.07 15.16 7.29
N CYS A 220 -6.90 14.07 8.04
CA CYS A 220 -5.90 14.01 9.12
C CYS A 220 -4.58 13.47 8.55
N GLY A 221 -3.60 14.37 8.40
CA GLY A 221 -2.29 14.13 7.79
C GLY A 221 -2.18 14.75 6.38
N TYR A 222 -1.02 15.36 6.07
CA TYR A 222 -0.73 15.97 4.77
C TYR A 222 0.57 15.45 4.14
N GLY A 223 0.85 14.15 4.35
CA GLY A 223 1.82 13.40 3.56
C GLY A 223 1.33 13.20 2.12
N TRP A 224 1.97 12.34 1.35
CA TRP A 224 1.57 12.10 -0.05
C TRP A 224 0.12 11.63 -0.18
N CYS A 225 -0.32 10.71 0.70
CA CYS A 225 -1.71 10.24 0.73
C CYS A 225 -2.70 11.38 1.04
N GLY A 226 -2.41 12.18 2.08
CA GLY A 226 -3.26 13.30 2.48
C GLY A 226 -3.40 14.37 1.41
N ARG A 227 -2.31 14.72 0.72
CA ARG A 227 -2.33 15.65 -0.43
C ARG A 227 -3.25 15.14 -1.54
N GLY A 228 -3.12 13.87 -1.87
CA GLY A 228 -3.95 13.23 -2.90
C GLY A 228 -5.43 13.24 -2.51
N LEU A 229 -5.73 12.84 -1.28
CA LEU A 229 -7.10 12.81 -0.76
C LEU A 229 -7.74 14.19 -0.70
N ALA A 230 -7.01 15.18 -0.15
CA ALA A 230 -7.48 16.58 -0.08
C ALA A 230 -7.81 17.13 -1.47
N SER A 231 -6.92 16.89 -2.44
CA SER A 231 -7.13 17.31 -3.83
C SER A 231 -8.37 16.67 -4.46
N ARG A 232 -8.61 15.38 -4.23
CA ARG A 232 -9.78 14.67 -4.80
C ARG A 232 -11.08 15.09 -4.14
N ALA A 233 -11.09 15.23 -2.80
CA ALA A 233 -12.26 15.73 -2.08
C ALA A 233 -12.65 17.15 -2.51
N ASN A 234 -11.66 18.04 -2.62
CA ASN A 234 -11.85 19.42 -3.12
C ASN A 234 -12.38 19.44 -4.56
N GLY A 235 -11.82 18.59 -5.43
CA GLY A 235 -12.26 18.45 -6.83
C GLY A 235 -13.72 17.99 -6.97
N LEU A 236 -14.26 17.31 -5.95
CA LEU A 236 -15.67 16.91 -5.86
C LEU A 236 -16.54 17.94 -5.12
N GLY A 237 -16.01 19.13 -4.84
CA GLY A 237 -16.76 20.26 -4.26
C GLY A 237 -16.88 20.23 -2.74
N ALA A 238 -16.08 19.41 -2.04
CA ALA A 238 -16.02 19.43 -0.59
C ALA A 238 -15.22 20.64 -0.07
N HIS A 239 -15.57 21.11 1.14
CA HIS A 239 -14.81 22.11 1.87
C HIS A 239 -13.75 21.40 2.72
N VAL A 240 -12.52 21.35 2.21
CA VAL A 240 -11.44 20.57 2.84
C VAL A 240 -10.81 21.35 4.00
N ILE A 241 -10.63 20.64 5.12
CA ILE A 241 -9.81 21.04 6.26
C ILE A 241 -8.71 19.98 6.41
N VAL A 242 -7.49 20.42 6.63
CA VAL A 242 -6.34 19.54 6.91
C VAL A 242 -5.95 19.68 8.38
N THR A 243 -5.64 18.56 9.02
CA THR A 243 -4.98 18.54 10.33
C THR A 243 -3.58 17.93 10.16
N GLU A 244 -2.57 18.55 10.73
CA GLU A 244 -1.17 18.14 10.57
C GLU A 244 -0.34 18.56 11.79
N VAL A 245 0.70 17.77 12.10
CA VAL A 245 1.63 18.04 13.21
C VAL A 245 2.97 18.59 12.72
N ASP A 246 3.35 18.30 11.48
CA ASP A 246 4.56 18.83 10.85
C ASP A 246 4.29 20.25 10.32
N PRO A 247 5.00 21.27 10.83
CA PRO A 247 4.74 22.67 10.43
C PRO A 247 5.02 22.93 8.95
N THR A 248 5.94 22.19 8.32
CA THR A 248 6.25 22.36 6.89
C THR A 248 5.10 21.82 6.05
N ARG A 249 4.59 20.64 6.36
CA ARG A 249 3.43 20.06 5.66
C ARG A 249 2.15 20.87 5.90
N ALA A 250 1.96 21.38 7.11
CA ALA A 250 0.85 22.27 7.43
C ALA A 250 0.91 23.55 6.59
N LEU A 251 2.10 24.16 6.47
CA LEU A 251 2.33 25.34 5.61
C LEU A 251 2.07 25.04 4.13
N GLU A 252 2.49 23.89 3.63
CA GLU A 252 2.17 23.43 2.27
C GLU A 252 0.66 23.34 2.05
N ALA A 253 -0.08 22.74 2.99
CA ALA A 253 -1.54 22.63 2.91
C ALA A 253 -2.21 24.02 2.83
N VAL A 254 -1.71 25.01 3.59
CA VAL A 254 -2.17 26.41 3.51
C VAL A 254 -1.88 27.01 2.13
N MET A 255 -0.68 26.78 1.57
CA MET A 255 -0.31 27.30 0.24
C MET A 255 -1.08 26.62 -0.89
N ASP A 256 -1.48 25.35 -0.71
CA ASP A 256 -2.37 24.62 -1.62
C ASP A 256 -3.85 25.08 -1.51
N GLY A 257 -4.15 26.05 -0.62
CA GLY A 257 -5.46 26.70 -0.48
C GLY A 257 -6.41 26.03 0.51
N TYR A 258 -5.91 25.10 1.36
CA TYR A 258 -6.73 24.45 2.37
C TYR A 258 -6.71 25.20 3.70
N ARG A 259 -7.81 25.09 4.43
CA ARG A 259 -7.82 25.48 5.85
C ARG A 259 -7.05 24.46 6.66
N VAL A 260 -6.21 24.94 7.57
CA VAL A 260 -5.46 24.07 8.50
C VAL A 260 -5.81 24.46 9.94
N MET A 261 -6.14 23.47 10.76
CA MET A 261 -6.43 23.65 12.18
C MET A 261 -6.32 22.32 12.93
N PRO A 262 -6.19 22.35 14.28
CA PRO A 262 -6.27 21.14 15.08
C PRO A 262 -7.59 20.38 14.90
N LEU A 263 -7.56 19.04 15.00
CA LEU A 263 -8.77 18.21 14.86
C LEU A 263 -9.86 18.60 15.86
N ALA A 264 -9.49 18.97 17.09
CA ALA A 264 -10.42 19.44 18.12
C ALA A 264 -11.25 20.68 17.72
N GLU A 265 -10.73 21.52 16.81
CA GLU A 265 -11.42 22.68 16.27
C GLU A 265 -12.23 22.33 15.01
N ALA A 266 -11.75 21.38 14.21
CA ALA A 266 -12.43 20.91 12.99
C ALA A 266 -13.64 20.00 13.32
N ALA A 267 -13.54 19.16 14.33
CA ALA A 267 -14.49 18.09 14.67
C ALA A 267 -15.96 18.55 14.78
N PRO A 268 -16.30 19.68 15.44
CA PRO A 268 -17.70 20.12 15.54
C PRO A 268 -18.38 20.44 14.19
N SER A 269 -17.59 20.74 13.16
CA SER A 269 -18.11 21.07 11.81
C SER A 269 -17.96 19.92 10.82
N ALA A 270 -17.21 18.89 11.14
CA ALA A 270 -16.83 17.82 10.23
C ALA A 270 -18.03 16.93 9.83
N ASP A 271 -18.31 16.82 8.53
CA ASP A 271 -19.22 15.83 7.98
C ASP A 271 -18.51 14.49 7.77
N ILE A 272 -17.27 14.56 7.30
CA ILE A 272 -16.45 13.39 6.96
C ILE A 272 -15.05 13.65 7.50
N VAL A 273 -14.49 12.65 8.16
CA VAL A 273 -13.11 12.68 8.68
C VAL A 273 -12.39 11.43 8.22
N ILE A 274 -11.26 11.60 7.54
CA ILE A 274 -10.44 10.48 7.08
C ILE A 274 -9.01 10.65 7.56
N THR A 275 -8.49 9.61 8.22
CA THR A 275 -7.11 9.55 8.70
C THR A 275 -6.19 8.91 7.67
N VAL A 276 -4.98 9.47 7.50
CA VAL A 276 -3.93 9.01 6.57
C VAL A 276 -2.53 9.31 7.12
N THR A 277 -2.33 9.12 8.42
CA THR A 277 -1.09 9.52 9.11
C THR A 277 -0.10 8.38 9.31
N GLY A 278 -0.59 7.15 9.46
CA GLY A 278 0.20 5.99 9.89
C GLY A 278 0.57 6.00 11.38
N ASP A 279 -0.09 6.87 12.20
CA ASP A 279 0.12 6.97 13.63
C ASP A 279 -1.04 6.33 14.40
N ILE A 280 -1.03 6.36 15.72
CA ILE A 280 -2.07 5.78 16.57
C ILE A 280 -2.97 6.86 17.18
N ASN A 281 -4.25 6.53 17.40
CA ASN A 281 -5.22 7.37 18.11
C ASN A 281 -5.31 8.82 17.59
N VAL A 282 -5.17 9.01 16.29
CA VAL A 282 -5.34 10.32 15.62
C VAL A 282 -6.75 10.86 15.87
N ILE A 283 -7.74 9.95 15.80
CA ILE A 283 -9.09 10.21 16.30
C ILE A 283 -9.19 9.58 17.69
N ASP A 284 -8.97 10.40 18.71
CA ASP A 284 -9.02 10.04 20.11
C ASP A 284 -10.41 10.28 20.73
N ARG A 285 -10.57 9.88 22.00
CA ARG A 285 -11.82 10.11 22.75
C ARG A 285 -12.26 11.57 22.73
N SER A 286 -11.33 12.51 22.88
CA SER A 286 -11.65 13.94 22.98
C SER A 286 -12.20 14.48 21.65
N SER A 287 -11.75 13.95 20.53
CA SER A 287 -12.24 14.27 19.20
C SER A 287 -13.62 13.64 18.94
N ILE A 288 -13.81 12.37 19.37
CA ILE A 288 -15.09 11.65 19.25
C ILE A 288 -16.22 12.38 20.00
N GLU A 289 -15.94 12.88 21.19
CA GLU A 289 -16.90 13.65 22.00
C GLU A 289 -17.31 15.00 21.36
N ARG A 290 -16.55 15.48 20.36
CA ARG A 290 -16.79 16.75 19.66
C ARG A 290 -17.44 16.62 18.30
N PHE A 291 -17.40 15.44 17.66
CA PHE A 291 -18.01 15.27 16.34
C PHE A 291 -19.51 15.57 16.38
N LYS A 292 -20.01 16.18 15.35
CA LYS A 292 -21.45 16.43 15.21
C LYS A 292 -22.21 15.13 14.96
N ASP A 293 -23.51 15.17 15.15
CA ASP A 293 -24.41 14.09 14.76
C ASP A 293 -24.30 13.78 13.26
N GLY A 294 -24.26 12.51 12.91
CA GLY A 294 -24.13 12.01 11.53
C GLY A 294 -22.72 12.10 10.95
N ALA A 295 -21.67 12.40 11.73
CA ALA A 295 -20.29 12.43 11.25
C ALA A 295 -19.86 11.04 10.76
N ILE A 296 -19.19 11.00 9.60
CA ILE A 296 -18.62 9.79 8.99
C ILE A 296 -17.12 9.78 9.24
N ILE A 297 -16.63 8.69 9.81
CA ILE A 297 -15.22 8.51 10.18
C ILE A 297 -14.67 7.31 9.42
N ALA A 298 -13.51 7.47 8.79
CA ALA A 298 -12.83 6.39 8.10
C ALA A 298 -11.31 6.50 8.22
N ASN A 299 -10.63 5.39 7.97
CA ASN A 299 -9.19 5.31 7.90
C ASN A 299 -8.75 4.90 6.48
N SER A 300 -7.71 5.53 6.00
CA SER A 300 -7.00 5.14 4.78
C SER A 300 -5.48 5.03 5.03
N GLY A 301 -5.08 4.95 6.29
CA GLY A 301 -3.75 4.52 6.71
C GLY A 301 -3.68 3.00 6.78
N HIS A 302 -2.47 2.46 6.82
CA HIS A 302 -2.22 1.02 6.65
C HIS A 302 -2.86 0.15 7.75
N PHE A 303 -2.71 0.54 9.02
CA PHE A 303 -3.30 -0.16 10.17
C PHE A 303 -4.56 0.53 10.70
N ASN A 304 -5.39 -0.21 11.42
CA ASN A 304 -6.63 0.30 12.00
C ASN A 304 -6.44 1.02 13.35
N ASP A 305 -5.22 1.41 13.69
CA ASP A 305 -4.86 2.03 14.97
C ASP A 305 -5.08 3.55 15.01
N GLU A 306 -5.30 4.19 13.85
CA GLU A 306 -5.50 5.64 13.75
C GLU A 306 -6.81 6.11 14.40
N ILE A 307 -7.81 5.23 14.47
CA ILE A 307 -9.11 5.51 15.11
C ILE A 307 -9.19 4.71 16.42
N ASN A 308 -9.43 5.40 17.53
CA ASN A 308 -9.63 4.76 18.83
C ASN A 308 -11.02 4.10 18.89
N LEU A 309 -11.14 2.92 18.29
CA LEU A 309 -12.40 2.16 18.25
C LEU A 309 -12.88 1.79 19.66
N ALA A 310 -11.98 1.47 20.59
CA ALA A 310 -12.34 1.15 21.96
C ALA A 310 -13.01 2.34 22.67
N ALA A 311 -12.58 3.57 22.39
CA ALA A 311 -13.21 4.76 22.91
C ALA A 311 -14.60 4.99 22.30
N ILE A 312 -14.78 4.69 20.99
CA ILE A 312 -16.08 4.76 20.32
C ILE A 312 -17.05 3.75 20.95
N ASP A 313 -16.62 2.51 21.15
CA ASP A 313 -17.42 1.44 21.74
C ASP A 313 -17.83 1.79 23.18
N ASP A 314 -16.90 2.30 24.01
CA ASP A 314 -17.21 2.73 25.38
C ASP A 314 -18.25 3.87 25.44
N LEU A 315 -18.22 4.79 24.48
CA LEU A 315 -19.18 5.89 24.39
C LEU A 315 -20.52 5.48 23.79
N SER A 316 -20.60 4.32 23.16
CA SER A 316 -21.77 3.83 22.43
C SER A 316 -22.78 3.15 23.37
N VAL A 317 -24.06 3.35 23.08
CA VAL A 317 -25.17 2.63 23.73
C VAL A 317 -25.83 1.62 22.78
N GLU A 318 -25.58 1.78 21.49
CA GLU A 318 -26.09 0.88 20.47
C GLU A 318 -25.19 0.95 19.22
N VAL A 319 -24.93 -0.21 18.61
CA VAL A 319 -24.20 -0.32 17.34
C VAL A 319 -25.07 -1.06 16.34
N THR A 320 -25.23 -0.48 15.15
CA THR A 320 -25.98 -1.09 14.04
C THR A 320 -25.16 -1.07 12.77
N ALA A 321 -25.48 -1.95 11.83
CA ALA A 321 -24.82 -2.01 10.51
C ALA A 321 -25.84 -1.72 9.40
N PRO A 322 -26.15 -0.45 9.11
CA PRO A 322 -27.20 -0.08 8.14
C PRO A 322 -26.82 -0.39 6.69
N ARG A 323 -25.54 -0.54 6.40
CA ARG A 323 -24.99 -0.89 5.08
C ARG A 323 -23.75 -1.75 5.24
N THR A 324 -23.38 -2.49 4.21
CA THR A 324 -22.07 -3.14 4.13
C THR A 324 -20.98 -2.08 4.32
N PHE A 325 -19.99 -2.37 5.15
CA PHE A 325 -18.87 -1.48 5.51
C PHE A 325 -19.24 -0.21 6.31
N VAL A 326 -20.45 -0.09 6.85
CA VAL A 326 -20.88 1.04 7.70
C VAL A 326 -21.35 0.53 9.05
N GLN A 327 -20.67 0.90 10.11
CA GLN A 327 -21.12 0.72 11.49
C GLN A 327 -21.59 2.06 12.03
N SER A 328 -22.81 2.10 12.58
CA SER A 328 -23.41 3.30 13.17
C SER A 328 -23.43 3.13 14.68
N HIS A 329 -22.73 4.01 15.37
CA HIS A 329 -22.56 4.04 16.82
C HIS A 329 -23.42 5.16 17.40
N ARG A 330 -24.52 4.80 18.08
CA ARG A 330 -25.34 5.76 18.83
C ARG A 330 -24.69 6.02 20.18
N LEU A 331 -24.22 7.24 20.41
CA LEU A 331 -23.52 7.65 21.61
C LEU A 331 -24.51 7.90 22.77
N ARG A 332 -23.98 7.95 24.02
CA ARG A 332 -24.78 8.20 25.23
C ARG A 332 -25.51 9.53 25.23
N ASP A 333 -25.00 10.53 24.53
CA ASP A 333 -25.61 11.87 24.38
C ASP A 333 -26.68 11.96 23.28
N GLY A 334 -26.94 10.86 22.57
CA GLY A 334 -27.95 10.73 21.53
C GLY A 334 -27.44 10.95 20.10
N ARG A 335 -26.22 11.49 19.92
CA ARG A 335 -25.62 11.61 18.59
C ARG A 335 -25.29 10.24 18.01
N THR A 336 -25.26 10.14 16.71
CA THR A 336 -24.80 8.95 15.97
C THR A 336 -23.56 9.32 15.15
N ILE A 337 -22.51 8.52 15.24
CA ILE A 337 -21.35 8.59 14.34
C ILE A 337 -21.25 7.30 13.51
N HIS A 338 -20.69 7.41 12.32
CA HIS A 338 -20.58 6.27 11.40
C HIS A 338 -19.11 5.94 11.18
N VAL A 339 -18.70 4.72 11.51
CA VAL A 339 -17.35 4.21 11.24
C VAL A 339 -17.38 3.33 10.00
N LEU A 340 -16.50 3.60 9.03
CA LEU A 340 -16.43 2.83 7.81
C LEU A 340 -15.36 1.74 7.91
N ALA A 341 -15.65 0.59 7.30
CA ALA A 341 -14.71 -0.53 7.14
C ALA A 341 -14.03 -0.96 8.45
N GLU A 342 -14.75 -0.87 9.58
CA GLU A 342 -14.23 -1.23 10.91
C GLU A 342 -12.94 -0.47 11.28
N GLY A 343 -12.75 0.75 10.79
CA GLY A 343 -11.54 1.54 10.95
C GLY A 343 -10.31 1.05 10.15
N ARG A 344 -10.46 0.02 9.32
CA ARG A 344 -9.41 -0.51 8.44
C ARG A 344 -9.30 0.30 7.14
N LEU A 345 -8.33 -0.06 6.28
CA LEU A 345 -8.13 0.59 4.97
C LEU A 345 -9.41 0.62 4.15
N LEU A 346 -10.06 1.80 4.09
CA LEU A 346 -11.33 1.98 3.38
C LEU A 346 -11.23 1.65 1.89
N ASN A 347 -10.14 2.04 1.25
CA ASN A 347 -9.91 1.89 -0.19
C ASN A 347 -9.81 0.43 -0.66
N LEU A 348 -9.40 -0.48 0.20
CA LEU A 348 -9.28 -1.92 -0.09
C LEU A 348 -10.43 -2.73 0.48
N ALA A 349 -10.99 -2.29 1.62
CA ALA A 349 -12.13 -2.97 2.22
C ALA A 349 -13.42 -2.75 1.41
N ALA A 350 -13.71 -1.49 1.05
CA ALA A 350 -14.97 -1.08 0.40
C ALA A 350 -14.84 -0.78 -1.10
N ALA A 351 -13.63 -0.73 -1.65
CA ALA A 351 -13.36 -0.56 -3.08
C ALA A 351 -12.33 -1.58 -3.58
N GLU A 352 -11.73 -1.33 -4.74
CA GLU A 352 -10.84 -2.27 -5.42
C GLU A 352 -9.35 -1.97 -5.17
N GLY A 353 -9.04 -0.95 -4.36
CA GLY A 353 -7.68 -0.49 -4.12
C GLY A 353 -7.22 0.53 -5.15
N HIS A 354 -5.91 0.68 -5.30
CA HIS A 354 -5.31 1.67 -6.19
C HIS A 354 -5.47 1.26 -7.65
N PRO A 355 -5.71 2.24 -8.57
CA PRO A 355 -5.83 1.97 -10.00
C PRO A 355 -4.58 1.30 -10.58
N ALA A 356 -4.79 0.34 -11.48
CA ALA A 356 -3.71 -0.43 -12.12
C ALA A 356 -2.65 0.46 -12.79
N ALA A 357 -3.06 1.62 -13.33
CA ALA A 357 -2.14 2.56 -14.00
C ALA A 357 -1.07 3.15 -13.07
N VAL A 358 -1.34 3.31 -11.76
CA VAL A 358 -0.33 3.75 -10.78
C VAL A 358 0.41 2.56 -10.20
N MET A 359 -0.26 1.44 -9.93
CA MET A 359 0.38 0.21 -9.45
C MET A 359 1.37 -0.37 -10.46
N ASP A 360 1.20 -0.09 -11.75
CA ASP A 360 2.15 -0.41 -12.81
C ASP A 360 3.58 0.08 -12.48
N MET A 361 3.72 1.30 -11.96
CA MET A 361 5.03 1.86 -11.58
C MET A 361 5.54 1.32 -10.25
N SER A 362 4.68 1.20 -9.24
CA SER A 362 5.04 0.62 -7.95
C SER A 362 5.56 -0.80 -8.12
N PHE A 363 4.85 -1.62 -8.88
CA PHE A 363 5.21 -3.01 -9.11
C PHE A 363 6.34 -3.22 -10.12
N ALA A 364 6.55 -2.25 -11.03
CA ALA A 364 7.78 -2.20 -11.83
C ALA A 364 9.01 -2.00 -10.94
N ASN A 365 8.94 -1.09 -9.95
CA ASN A 365 10.00 -0.92 -8.95
C ASN A 365 10.23 -2.20 -8.15
N GLN A 366 9.16 -2.87 -7.68
CA GLN A 366 9.27 -4.14 -6.95
C GLN A 366 9.99 -5.20 -7.79
N ALA A 367 9.59 -5.40 -9.04
CA ALA A 367 10.18 -6.39 -9.92
C ALA A 367 11.66 -6.09 -10.21
N LEU A 368 12.00 -4.83 -10.51
CA LEU A 368 13.39 -4.42 -10.79
C LEU A 368 14.26 -4.43 -9.52
N CYS A 369 13.72 -4.10 -8.35
CA CYS A 369 14.43 -4.23 -7.08
C CYS A 369 14.69 -5.71 -6.73
N ALA A 370 13.76 -6.63 -7.01
CA ALA A 370 13.99 -8.07 -6.85
C ALA A 370 15.14 -8.55 -7.76
N GLU A 371 15.21 -8.09 -9.00
CA GLU A 371 16.33 -8.36 -9.92
C GLU A 371 17.65 -7.76 -9.39
N HIS A 372 17.61 -6.53 -8.88
CA HIS A 372 18.78 -5.87 -8.29
C HIS A 372 19.32 -6.67 -7.09
N ILE A 373 18.43 -7.10 -6.19
CA ILE A 373 18.79 -7.95 -5.05
C ILE A 373 19.44 -9.27 -5.53
N ALA A 374 18.84 -9.93 -6.52
CA ALA A 374 19.38 -11.17 -7.06
C ALA A 374 20.83 -11.03 -7.53
N LYS A 375 21.18 -9.87 -8.10
CA LYS A 375 22.51 -9.58 -8.64
C LYS A 375 23.50 -9.02 -7.62
N HIS A 376 23.02 -8.24 -6.64
CA HIS A 376 23.89 -7.36 -5.81
C HIS A 376 23.77 -7.56 -4.30
N HIS A 377 22.95 -8.50 -3.80
CA HIS A 377 22.71 -8.70 -2.37
C HIS A 377 23.99 -8.86 -1.54
N LYS A 378 25.07 -9.42 -2.11
CA LYS A 378 26.33 -9.63 -1.41
C LYS A 378 27.08 -8.33 -1.06
N ASP A 379 26.79 -7.26 -1.81
CA ASP A 379 27.41 -5.95 -1.65
C ASP A 379 26.51 -4.98 -0.86
N MET A 380 25.29 -5.42 -0.50
CA MET A 380 24.36 -4.60 0.26
C MET A 380 24.70 -4.61 1.74
N ALA A 381 24.84 -3.43 2.32
CA ALA A 381 24.99 -3.29 3.78
C ALA A 381 23.70 -3.69 4.50
N LEU A 382 23.82 -4.17 5.73
CA LEU A 382 22.69 -4.47 6.61
C LEU A 382 22.00 -3.17 7.04
N ALA A 383 21.04 -2.71 6.22
CA ALA A 383 20.31 -1.45 6.41
C ALA A 383 19.00 -1.45 5.58
N VAL A 384 18.21 -0.41 5.78
CA VAL A 384 17.11 -0.07 4.86
C VAL A 384 17.66 0.89 3.81
N HIS A 385 17.64 0.47 2.57
CA HIS A 385 18.18 1.20 1.41
C HIS A 385 17.06 1.87 0.63
N ASP A 386 17.36 3.00 0.02
CA ASP A 386 16.49 3.57 -1.00
C ASP A 386 16.60 2.78 -2.31
N VAL A 387 15.59 2.91 -3.17
CA VAL A 387 15.63 2.32 -4.53
C VAL A 387 16.79 2.95 -5.31
N PRO A 388 17.63 2.15 -5.99
CA PRO A 388 18.66 2.70 -6.88
C PRO A 388 18.06 3.67 -7.90
N GLN A 389 18.68 4.85 -8.02
CA GLN A 389 18.15 5.94 -8.86
C GLN A 389 17.96 5.54 -10.34
N GLU A 390 18.80 4.65 -10.83
CA GLU A 390 18.70 4.11 -12.18
C GLU A 390 17.43 3.28 -12.38
N ILE A 391 16.97 2.54 -11.36
CA ILE A 391 15.71 1.78 -11.41
C ILE A 391 14.53 2.75 -11.47
N ASP A 392 14.49 3.72 -10.56
CA ASP A 392 13.39 4.69 -10.50
C ASP A 392 13.28 5.51 -11.81
N ARG A 393 14.42 5.94 -12.37
CA ARG A 393 14.46 6.62 -13.66
C ARG A 393 14.03 5.73 -14.83
N GLU A 394 14.42 4.46 -14.82
CA GLU A 394 14.02 3.50 -15.85
C GLU A 394 12.51 3.26 -15.83
N VAL A 395 11.89 3.13 -14.64
CA VAL A 395 10.43 3.02 -14.49
C VAL A 395 9.73 4.25 -15.08
N ALA A 396 10.21 5.46 -14.76
CA ALA A 396 9.65 6.70 -15.33
C ALA A 396 9.79 6.73 -16.86
N ARG A 397 10.95 6.37 -17.39
CA ARG A 397 11.22 6.33 -18.84
C ARG A 397 10.28 5.34 -19.54
N LEU A 398 10.14 4.14 -19.02
CA LEU A 398 9.26 3.11 -19.59
C LEU A 398 7.79 3.54 -19.54
N LYS A 399 7.36 4.23 -18.45
CA LYS A 399 5.99 4.73 -18.34
C LYS A 399 5.70 5.80 -19.37
N LEU A 400 6.58 6.79 -19.54
CA LEU A 400 6.46 7.82 -20.58
C LEU A 400 6.43 7.22 -21.98
N GLN A 401 7.31 6.25 -22.26
CA GLN A 401 7.32 5.53 -23.52
C GLN A 401 5.99 4.81 -23.78
N ALA A 402 5.45 4.12 -22.77
CA ALA A 402 4.17 3.40 -22.88
C ALA A 402 2.98 4.34 -23.12
N MET A 403 3.06 5.57 -22.60
CA MET A 403 2.07 6.63 -22.81
C MET A 403 2.25 7.38 -24.13
N GLY A 404 3.31 7.09 -24.91
CA GLY A 404 3.63 7.82 -26.14
C GLY A 404 4.08 9.27 -25.89
N VAL A 405 4.61 9.57 -24.69
CA VAL A 405 5.08 10.89 -24.32
C VAL A 405 6.58 11.01 -24.58
N SER A 406 6.97 12.03 -25.34
CA SER A 406 8.36 12.41 -25.55
C SER A 406 8.72 13.61 -24.70
N ILE A 407 9.93 13.64 -24.19
CA ILE A 407 10.50 14.74 -23.40
C ILE A 407 11.78 15.28 -24.06
N ASP A 408 12.18 16.48 -23.68
CA ASP A 408 13.42 17.08 -24.16
C ASP A 408 14.65 16.30 -23.69
N THR A 409 15.72 16.40 -24.49
CA THR A 409 17.05 15.88 -24.14
C THR A 409 18.05 17.04 -24.09
N LEU A 410 18.92 17.02 -23.08
CA LEU A 410 19.97 18.04 -22.95
C LEU A 410 20.96 17.94 -24.13
N THR A 411 21.30 19.08 -24.72
CA THR A 411 22.42 19.18 -25.67
C THR A 411 23.75 18.92 -24.96
N GLU A 412 24.80 18.63 -25.72
CA GLU A 412 26.14 18.47 -25.14
C GLU A 412 26.62 19.73 -24.40
N GLU A 413 26.26 20.90 -24.91
CA GLU A 413 26.59 22.19 -24.27
C GLU A 413 25.88 22.33 -22.91
N GLN A 414 24.59 22.01 -22.86
CA GLN A 414 23.81 22.02 -21.61
C GLN A 414 24.34 21.00 -20.60
N GLN A 415 24.72 19.79 -21.04
CA GLN A 415 25.32 18.79 -20.16
C GLN A 415 26.67 19.27 -19.58
N LYS A 416 27.54 19.88 -20.41
CA LYS A 416 28.80 20.46 -19.96
C LYS A 416 28.57 21.61 -18.98
N TYR A 417 27.63 22.51 -19.25
CA TYR A 417 27.29 23.61 -18.36
C TYR A 417 26.83 23.11 -16.98
N LEU A 418 25.92 22.14 -16.92
CA LEU A 418 25.42 21.58 -15.67
C LEU A 418 26.48 20.76 -14.89
N ALA A 419 27.49 20.26 -15.56
CA ALA A 419 28.62 19.55 -14.94
C ALA A 419 29.79 20.46 -14.53
N SER A 420 29.72 21.77 -14.82
CA SER A 420 30.79 22.76 -14.55
C SER A 420 30.34 23.77 -13.50
N TRP A 421 31.27 24.19 -12.66
CA TRP A 421 31.14 25.32 -11.73
C TRP A 421 31.73 26.64 -12.27
N GLU A 422 32.38 26.59 -13.44
CA GLU A 422 33.13 27.70 -14.00
C GLU A 422 32.27 28.81 -14.62
N SER A 423 31.00 28.46 -14.96
CA SER A 423 30.07 29.41 -15.57
C SER A 423 29.25 30.12 -14.52
N GLY A 424 29.23 31.45 -14.56
CA GLY A 424 28.46 32.29 -13.64
C GLY A 424 27.84 33.48 -14.36
N THR A 425 27.36 34.48 -13.58
CA THR A 425 26.81 35.74 -14.10
C THR A 425 27.94 36.52 -14.80
N THR A 426 27.77 36.79 -16.10
CA THR A 426 28.65 37.63 -16.91
C THR A 426 28.16 39.07 -16.95
#